data_5083a9f1be68c9f33c34b440f29d1e82
#
_entry.id   5083a9f1be68c9f33c34b440f29d1e82
#
_cell.length_a   1.000
_cell.length_b   1.000
_cell.length_c   1.000
_cell.angle_alpha   90.00
_cell.angle_beta   90.00
_cell.angle_gamma   90.00
#
_symmetry.space_group_name_H-M   'P 1'
#
loop_
_entity.id
_entity.type
_entity.pdbx_description
1 polymer ?
#
loop_
_entity_poly.entity_id
_entity_poly.type
_entity_poly.pdbx_seq_one_letter_code
_entity_poly.pdbx_strand_id
1 'polypeptide(L)'
;MDNAFLSPILSALGRTFLSKYNRGKKVNSNIQRMPLMIIMAWGIWIFSVALAIFFTGSTINGGGTTFTGVMIFAVGEVVLILLGLLFYVWYRNAYVEITRSYVLRRDLFRFIEKVEYRRIRKYGYHERYDHNNNFEDGLYLGGPLVEGHKYSAESVELHSNWANFGYVLGQLAFRIVNERWAEPESDEDQNLIQEYVSSGRAREICLEQSGFVFPENDNSPYRESKE
;
A
#
# COMPACT_ATOMS: atom_id res chain seq x y z
N MET A 1 21.66 7.99 35.19
CA MET A 1 21.49 6.67 34.55
C MET A 1 21.09 6.92 33.12
N ASP A 2 22.03 6.69 32.21
CA ASP A 2 21.96 7.19 30.84
C ASP A 2 20.96 6.41 30.00
N ASN A 3 19.96 7.13 29.48
CA ASN A 3 18.96 6.64 28.50
C ASN A 3 19.58 6.25 27.14
N ALA A 4 20.90 6.32 27.00
CA ALA A 4 21.62 6.05 25.75
C ALA A 4 21.55 4.57 25.30
N PHE A 5 21.30 3.65 26.23
CA PHE A 5 21.24 2.20 25.90
C PHE A 5 19.86 1.72 25.43
N LEU A 6 18.79 2.38 25.89
CA LEU A 6 17.41 1.99 25.54
C LEU A 6 16.97 2.52 24.16
N SER A 7 17.52 3.64 23.72
CA SER A 7 17.17 4.28 22.44
C SER A 7 17.44 3.38 21.22
N PRO A 8 18.62 2.77 21.05
CA PRO A 8 18.86 1.90 19.87
C PRO A 8 18.05 0.60 19.90
N ILE A 9 17.79 0.04 21.10
CA ILE A 9 16.99 -1.19 21.24
C ILE A 9 15.52 -0.91 20.88
N LEU A 10 14.95 0.16 21.40
CA LEU A 10 13.59 0.60 21.09
C LEU A 10 13.45 0.96 19.62
N SER A 11 14.46 1.60 19.01
CA SER A 11 14.45 1.93 17.58
C SER A 11 14.59 0.68 16.70
N ALA A 12 15.37 -0.32 17.10
CA ALA A 12 15.51 -1.57 16.37
C ALA A 12 14.24 -2.44 16.47
N LEU A 13 13.66 -2.56 17.67
CA LEU A 13 12.39 -3.26 17.88
C LEU A 13 11.25 -2.57 17.12
N GLY A 14 11.18 -1.24 17.18
CA GLY A 14 10.20 -0.45 16.44
C GLY A 14 10.33 -0.65 14.94
N ARG A 15 11.55 -0.64 14.40
CA ARG A 15 11.82 -0.87 12.97
C ARG A 15 11.40 -2.26 12.52
N THR A 16 11.80 -3.30 13.25
CA THR A 16 11.46 -4.69 12.92
C THR A 16 9.96 -4.95 13.02
N PHE A 17 9.33 -4.41 14.06
CA PHE A 17 7.89 -4.55 14.28
C PHE A 17 7.11 -3.78 13.20
N LEU A 18 7.46 -2.52 12.96
CA LEU A 18 6.80 -1.66 11.97
C LEU A 18 6.97 -2.18 10.54
N SER A 19 8.17 -2.66 10.17
CA SER A 19 8.40 -3.23 8.83
C SER A 19 7.56 -4.47 8.58
N LYS A 20 7.38 -5.33 9.59
CA LYS A 20 6.55 -6.53 9.49
C LYS A 20 5.07 -6.20 9.30
N TYR A 21 4.56 -5.16 9.96
CA TYR A 21 3.15 -4.75 9.91
C TYR A 21 2.84 -3.72 8.84
N ASN A 22 3.87 -3.08 8.27
CA ASN A 22 3.68 -2.14 7.15
C ASN A 22 3.55 -2.84 5.78
N ARG A 23 3.59 -4.18 5.75
CA ARG A 23 3.34 -4.94 4.52
C ARG A 23 1.84 -5.13 4.32
N GLY A 24 1.36 -4.80 3.12
CA GLY A 24 -0.02 -5.06 2.73
C GLY A 24 -0.34 -6.55 2.86
N LYS A 25 -1.36 -6.89 3.65
CA LYS A 25 -1.84 -8.27 3.81
C LYS A 25 -3.12 -8.49 3.02
N LYS A 26 -3.23 -9.66 2.39
CA LYS A 26 -4.47 -10.09 1.74
C LYS A 26 -5.59 -10.19 2.78
N VAL A 27 -6.69 -9.52 2.50
CA VAL A 27 -7.95 -9.65 3.25
C VAL A 27 -8.83 -10.70 2.57
N ASN A 28 -8.79 -10.73 1.25
CA ASN A 28 -9.33 -11.79 0.40
C ASN A 28 -8.35 -12.04 -0.76
N SER A 29 -8.73 -12.83 -1.76
CA SER A 29 -7.83 -13.20 -2.87
C SER A 29 -7.17 -12.01 -3.58
N ASN A 30 -7.84 -10.87 -3.65
CA ASN A 30 -7.42 -9.74 -4.48
C ASN A 30 -7.18 -8.44 -3.70
N ILE A 31 -7.84 -8.26 -2.55
CA ILE A 31 -7.76 -7.03 -1.76
C ILE A 31 -6.69 -7.14 -0.67
N GLN A 32 -5.83 -6.15 -0.64
CA GLN A 32 -4.74 -6.04 0.33
C GLN A 32 -4.89 -4.74 1.11
N ARG A 33 -4.68 -4.82 2.43
CA ARG A 33 -4.75 -3.68 3.36
C ARG A 33 -3.53 -3.64 4.25
N MET A 34 -3.16 -2.46 4.72
CA MET A 34 -2.08 -2.28 5.68
C MET A 34 -2.56 -2.56 7.10
N PRO A 35 -2.16 -3.67 7.72
CA PRO A 35 -2.62 -4.04 9.07
C PRO A 35 -2.14 -3.06 10.15
N LEU A 36 -1.07 -2.30 9.90
CA LEU A 36 -0.57 -1.29 10.82
C LEU A 36 -1.67 -0.29 11.22
N MET A 37 -2.51 0.13 10.27
CA MET A 37 -3.54 1.13 10.53
C MET A 37 -4.58 0.64 11.54
N ILE A 38 -5.01 -0.62 11.45
CA ILE A 38 -5.96 -1.18 12.43
C ILE A 38 -5.31 -1.42 13.79
N ILE A 39 -4.03 -1.81 13.81
CA ILE A 39 -3.27 -1.97 15.05
C ILE A 39 -3.14 -0.62 15.76
N MET A 40 -2.81 0.44 15.02
CA MET A 40 -2.73 1.80 15.55
C MET A 40 -4.08 2.26 16.12
N ALA A 41 -5.17 2.03 15.40
CA ALA A 41 -6.52 2.36 15.89
C ALA A 41 -6.84 1.68 17.23
N TRP A 42 -6.64 0.36 17.31
CA TRP A 42 -6.87 -0.40 18.55
C TRP A 42 -5.92 0.02 19.67
N GLY A 43 -4.64 0.24 19.37
CA GLY A 43 -3.66 0.70 20.35
C GLY A 43 -4.06 2.04 20.99
N ILE A 44 -4.51 2.99 20.18
CA ILE A 44 -4.98 4.29 20.64
C ILE A 44 -6.23 4.15 21.52
N TRP A 45 -7.21 3.33 21.13
CA TRP A 45 -8.43 3.13 21.90
C TRP A 45 -8.16 2.42 23.23
N ILE A 46 -7.30 1.39 23.25
CA ILE A 46 -6.90 0.71 24.48
C ILE A 46 -6.19 1.69 25.42
N PHE A 47 -5.29 2.52 24.87
CA PHE A 47 -4.58 3.54 25.64
C PHE A 47 -5.55 4.58 26.22
N SER A 48 -6.53 5.06 25.44
CA SER A 48 -7.56 5.98 25.86
C SER A 48 -8.38 5.39 27.03
N VAL A 49 -8.82 4.15 26.91
CA VAL A 49 -9.56 3.46 28.00
C VAL A 49 -8.71 3.34 29.26
N ALA A 50 -7.44 2.96 29.15
CA ALA A 50 -6.53 2.86 30.29
C ALA A 50 -6.32 4.20 30.97
N LEU A 51 -6.16 5.28 30.18
CA LEU A 51 -6.03 6.65 30.67
C LEU A 51 -7.29 7.12 31.42
N ALA A 52 -8.47 6.81 30.90
CA ALA A 52 -9.77 7.11 31.53
C ALA A 52 -9.92 6.41 32.87
N ILE A 53 -9.58 5.11 32.94
CA ILE A 53 -9.60 4.34 34.20
C ILE A 53 -8.65 4.95 35.24
N PHE A 54 -7.41 5.27 34.82
CA PHE A 54 -6.40 5.87 35.70
C PHE A 54 -6.85 7.22 36.25
N PHE A 55 -7.37 8.10 35.38
CA PHE A 55 -7.87 9.42 35.78
C PHE A 55 -9.03 9.31 36.74
N THR A 56 -10.01 8.45 36.45
CA THR A 56 -11.17 8.19 37.33
C THR A 56 -10.73 7.64 38.68
N GLY A 57 -9.81 6.66 38.69
CA GLY A 57 -9.28 6.10 39.94
C GLY A 57 -8.53 7.14 40.78
N SER A 58 -7.74 8.02 40.16
CA SER A 58 -7.06 9.12 40.86
C SER A 58 -8.06 10.10 41.47
N THR A 59 -9.13 10.41 40.76
CA THR A 59 -10.17 11.33 41.25
C THR A 59 -10.92 10.74 42.47
N ILE A 60 -11.27 9.45 42.43
CA ILE A 60 -11.98 8.76 43.51
C ILE A 60 -11.10 8.68 44.78
N ASN A 61 -9.79 8.47 44.63
CA ASN A 61 -8.84 8.33 45.74
C ASN A 61 -8.40 9.67 46.37
N GLY A 62 -9.12 10.76 46.14
CA GLY A 62 -8.90 12.06 46.82
C GLY A 62 -7.86 12.94 46.13
N GLY A 63 -7.44 12.62 44.93
CA GLY A 63 -6.69 13.55 44.08
C GLY A 63 -7.61 14.69 43.66
N GLY A 64 -7.57 15.85 44.34
CA GLY A 64 -8.41 17.01 44.01
C GLY A 64 -8.23 17.42 42.53
N THR A 65 -9.19 17.07 41.67
CA THR A 65 -9.19 17.50 40.27
C THR A 65 -9.88 18.86 40.19
N THR A 66 -9.17 19.82 39.60
CA THR A 66 -9.77 21.11 39.26
C THR A 66 -10.69 20.95 38.04
N PHE A 67 -11.70 21.81 37.94
CA PHE A 67 -12.58 21.86 36.77
C PHE A 67 -11.79 21.91 35.45
N THR A 68 -10.72 22.73 35.45
CA THR A 68 -9.79 22.88 34.33
C THR A 68 -9.12 21.53 33.98
N GLY A 69 -8.67 20.77 34.99
CA GLY A 69 -8.07 19.43 34.76
C GLY A 69 -9.04 18.44 34.14
N VAL A 70 -10.30 18.44 34.57
CA VAL A 70 -11.35 17.59 33.96
C VAL A 70 -11.59 17.98 32.50
N MET A 71 -11.66 19.28 32.22
CA MET A 71 -11.86 19.76 30.85
C MET A 71 -10.71 19.40 29.91
N ILE A 72 -9.47 19.59 30.35
CA ILE A 72 -8.28 19.20 29.54
C ILE A 72 -8.29 17.70 29.26
N PHE A 73 -8.59 16.89 30.28
CA PHE A 73 -8.68 15.45 30.12
C PHE A 73 -9.77 15.07 29.12
N ALA A 74 -10.98 15.61 29.24
CA ALA A 74 -12.09 15.32 28.35
C ALA A 74 -11.75 15.69 26.88
N VAL A 75 -11.13 16.86 26.66
CA VAL A 75 -10.68 17.24 25.31
C VAL A 75 -9.62 16.26 24.78
N GLY A 76 -8.65 15.87 25.61
CA GLY A 76 -7.64 14.89 25.24
C GLY A 76 -8.25 13.54 24.83
N GLU A 77 -9.23 13.04 25.58
CA GLU A 77 -9.94 11.80 25.27
C GLU A 77 -10.69 11.89 23.93
N VAL A 78 -11.39 12.99 23.68
CA VAL A 78 -12.07 13.20 22.39
C VAL A 78 -11.07 13.16 21.24
N VAL A 79 -9.92 13.80 21.38
CA VAL A 79 -8.86 13.80 20.35
C VAL A 79 -8.33 12.38 20.11
N LEU A 80 -8.08 11.60 21.17
CA LEU A 80 -7.63 10.20 21.02
C LEU A 80 -8.67 9.32 20.32
N ILE A 81 -9.94 9.45 20.68
CA ILE A 81 -11.04 8.71 20.04
C ILE A 81 -11.12 9.05 18.55
N LEU A 82 -11.06 10.33 18.19
CA LEU A 82 -11.09 10.80 16.80
C LEU A 82 -9.87 10.31 16.01
N LEU A 83 -8.69 10.31 16.63
CA LEU A 83 -7.47 9.81 16.00
C LEU A 83 -7.57 8.29 15.73
N GLY A 84 -8.04 7.51 16.70
CA GLY A 84 -8.30 6.09 16.52
C GLY A 84 -9.32 5.83 15.41
N LEU A 85 -10.39 6.63 15.34
CA LEU A 85 -11.38 6.56 14.28
C LEU A 85 -10.78 6.89 12.90
N LEU A 86 -9.88 7.87 12.82
CA LEU A 86 -9.18 8.21 11.59
C LEU A 86 -8.36 7.03 11.07
N PHE A 87 -7.57 6.37 11.92
CA PHE A 87 -6.79 5.18 11.53
C PHE A 87 -7.70 4.01 11.14
N TYR A 88 -8.83 3.81 11.81
CA TYR A 88 -9.80 2.80 11.46
C TYR A 88 -10.44 3.05 10.08
N VAL A 89 -10.84 4.31 9.80
CA VAL A 89 -11.39 4.71 8.50
C VAL A 89 -10.33 4.56 7.40
N TRP A 90 -9.07 4.90 7.70
CA TRP A 90 -7.96 4.68 6.77
C TRP A 90 -7.82 3.21 6.42
N TYR A 91 -7.76 2.32 7.43
CA TYR A 91 -7.71 0.87 7.19
C TYR A 91 -8.88 0.37 6.33
N ARG A 92 -10.07 0.89 6.54
CA ARG A 92 -11.25 0.48 5.76
C ARG A 92 -11.25 1.00 4.34
N ASN A 93 -10.82 2.21 4.13
CA ASN A 93 -10.91 2.88 2.83
C ASN A 93 -9.71 2.63 1.94
N ALA A 94 -8.49 2.67 2.50
CA ALA A 94 -7.28 2.50 1.71
C ALA A 94 -6.96 1.01 1.48
N TYR A 95 -6.85 0.62 0.22
CA TYR A 95 -6.48 -0.73 -0.16
C TYR A 95 -5.89 -0.76 -1.58
N VAL A 96 -5.19 -1.84 -1.88
CA VAL A 96 -4.76 -2.18 -3.22
C VAL A 96 -5.44 -3.48 -3.63
N GLU A 97 -5.96 -3.52 -4.84
CA GLU A 97 -6.55 -4.68 -5.46
C GLU A 97 -5.75 -5.02 -6.71
N ILE A 98 -5.19 -6.22 -6.74
CA ILE A 98 -4.41 -6.74 -7.86
C ILE A 98 -5.12 -7.99 -8.36
N THR A 99 -5.60 -7.91 -9.58
CA THR A 99 -6.32 -9.00 -10.26
C THR A 99 -5.52 -9.51 -11.46
N ARG A 100 -6.08 -10.46 -12.20
CA ARG A 100 -5.49 -10.94 -13.46
C ARG A 100 -5.61 -9.92 -14.61
N SER A 101 -6.49 -8.92 -14.49
CA SER A 101 -6.81 -7.96 -15.55
C SER A 101 -6.47 -6.52 -15.24
N TYR A 102 -6.45 -6.12 -13.97
CA TYR A 102 -6.19 -4.74 -13.56
C TYR A 102 -5.51 -4.63 -12.20
N VAL A 103 -4.96 -3.45 -11.98
CA VAL A 103 -4.49 -2.97 -10.69
C VAL A 103 -5.34 -1.77 -10.29
N LEU A 104 -5.80 -1.76 -9.04
CA LEU A 104 -6.56 -0.67 -8.46
C LEU A 104 -5.96 -0.32 -7.11
N ARG A 105 -5.75 0.98 -6.89
CA ARG A 105 -5.39 1.56 -5.60
C ARG A 105 -6.48 2.52 -5.16
N ARG A 106 -6.86 2.42 -3.92
CA ARG A 106 -7.80 3.35 -3.29
C ARG A 106 -7.15 3.96 -2.06
N ASP A 107 -7.25 5.26 -1.92
CA ASP A 107 -6.69 5.98 -0.78
C ASP A 107 -7.70 6.20 0.36
N LEU A 108 -7.27 6.91 1.42
CA LEU A 108 -8.09 7.28 2.56
C LEU A 108 -9.36 8.05 2.15
N PHE A 109 -9.23 8.99 1.22
CA PHE A 109 -10.31 9.87 0.76
C PHE A 109 -11.18 9.25 -0.33
N ARG A 110 -10.98 7.95 -0.60
CA ARG A 110 -11.70 7.17 -1.61
C ARG A 110 -11.38 7.55 -3.06
N PHE A 111 -10.30 8.30 -3.32
CA PHE A 111 -9.81 8.44 -4.68
C PHE A 111 -9.36 7.07 -5.20
N ILE A 112 -9.79 6.77 -6.41
CA ILE A 112 -9.55 5.47 -7.04
C ILE A 112 -8.63 5.71 -8.22
N GLU A 113 -7.47 5.07 -8.17
CA GLU A 113 -6.53 4.95 -9.28
C GLU A 113 -6.67 3.53 -9.81
N LYS A 114 -7.04 3.36 -11.06
CA LYS A 114 -7.19 2.05 -11.69
C LYS A 114 -6.50 2.07 -13.04
N VAL A 115 -5.76 1.01 -13.33
CA VAL A 115 -5.19 0.75 -14.66
C VAL A 115 -5.39 -0.71 -15.02
N GLU A 116 -5.91 -0.97 -16.21
CA GLU A 116 -5.99 -2.30 -16.79
C GLU A 116 -4.66 -2.63 -17.46
N TYR A 117 -4.15 -3.86 -17.31
CA TYR A 117 -2.85 -4.22 -17.89
C TYR A 117 -2.81 -3.90 -19.39
N ARG A 118 -3.83 -4.23 -20.13
CA ARG A 118 -3.92 -3.98 -21.59
C ARG A 118 -3.88 -2.50 -21.97
N ARG A 119 -4.20 -1.61 -21.03
CA ARG A 119 -4.18 -0.16 -21.23
C ARG A 119 -2.89 0.50 -20.77
N ILE A 120 -1.96 -0.26 -20.16
CA ILE A 120 -0.66 0.30 -19.77
C ILE A 120 0.11 0.66 -21.04
N ARG A 121 0.56 1.92 -21.12
CA ARG A 121 1.38 2.44 -22.22
C ARG A 121 2.84 2.64 -21.82
N LYS A 122 3.09 2.87 -20.54
CA LYS A 122 4.45 2.98 -20.01
C LYS A 122 4.48 2.52 -18.57
N TYR A 123 5.65 2.13 -18.12
CA TYR A 123 5.92 1.93 -16.71
C TYR A 123 7.28 2.50 -16.34
N GLY A 124 7.45 2.83 -15.07
CA GLY A 124 8.72 3.17 -14.46
C GLY A 124 8.95 2.29 -13.26
N TYR A 125 10.03 1.54 -13.26
CA TYR A 125 10.45 0.73 -12.13
C TYR A 125 11.72 1.30 -11.55
N HIS A 126 11.75 1.55 -10.24
CA HIS A 126 12.91 2.09 -9.58
C HIS A 126 13.14 1.40 -8.24
N GLU A 127 14.39 1.18 -7.96
CA GLU A 127 14.84 0.75 -6.64
C GLU A 127 15.06 2.00 -5.79
N ARG A 128 14.48 2.01 -4.61
CA ARG A 128 14.60 3.10 -3.66
C ARG A 128 15.07 2.58 -2.32
N TYR A 129 16.07 3.24 -1.78
CA TYR A 129 16.43 3.03 -0.39
C TYR A 129 15.68 4.06 0.46
N ASP A 130 14.88 3.57 1.41
CA ASP A 130 14.28 4.41 2.43
C ASP A 130 15.39 5.05 3.30
N HIS A 131 15.09 6.19 3.93
CA HIS A 131 16.01 6.89 4.85
C HIS A 131 16.62 5.98 5.95
N ASN A 132 16.05 4.81 6.16
CA ASN A 132 16.52 3.78 7.09
C ASN A 132 17.31 2.64 6.41
N ASN A 133 17.76 2.80 5.16
CA ASN A 133 18.39 1.76 4.33
C ASN A 133 17.50 0.49 4.13
N ASN A 134 16.19 0.59 4.31
CA ASN A 134 15.30 -0.46 3.86
C ASN A 134 15.09 -0.33 2.35
N PHE A 135 15.25 -1.44 1.68
CA PHE A 135 15.03 -1.55 0.25
C PHE A 135 13.53 -1.52 -0.04
N GLU A 136 13.07 -0.58 -0.83
CA GLU A 136 11.69 -0.47 -1.27
C GLU A 136 11.67 -0.19 -2.77
N ASP A 137 11.10 -1.14 -3.52
CA ASP A 137 10.89 -0.95 -4.95
C ASP A 137 9.62 -0.14 -5.17
N GLY A 138 9.70 0.82 -6.09
CA GLY A 138 8.57 1.59 -6.60
C GLY A 138 8.26 1.24 -8.04
N LEU A 139 6.99 1.13 -8.36
CA LEU A 139 6.49 0.84 -9.70
C LEU A 139 5.39 1.84 -10.06
N TYR A 140 5.63 2.61 -11.09
CA TYR A 140 4.63 3.46 -11.72
C TYR A 140 4.07 2.78 -12.97
N LEU A 141 2.75 2.72 -13.07
CA LEU A 141 2.01 2.22 -14.22
C LEU A 141 1.19 3.37 -14.81
N GLY A 142 1.37 3.67 -16.08
CA GLY A 142 0.63 4.73 -16.78
C GLY A 142 -0.12 4.17 -17.98
N GLY A 143 -1.41 4.48 -18.08
CA GLY A 143 -2.25 4.22 -19.23
C GLY A 143 -2.09 5.26 -20.35
N PRO A 144 -3.02 5.36 -21.29
CA PRO A 144 -2.98 6.33 -22.38
C PRO A 144 -2.89 7.77 -21.86
N LEU A 145 -2.09 8.60 -22.53
CA LEU A 145 -2.08 10.03 -22.25
C LEU A 145 -3.37 10.65 -22.79
N VAL A 146 -4.02 11.45 -21.97
CA VAL A 146 -5.13 12.29 -22.42
C VAL A 146 -4.54 13.51 -23.12
N GLU A 147 -5.05 13.85 -24.30
CA GLU A 147 -4.59 14.99 -25.08
C GLU A 147 -4.66 16.29 -24.25
N GLY A 148 -3.56 17.03 -24.22
CA GLY A 148 -3.43 18.25 -23.40
C GLY A 148 -3.03 18.03 -21.93
N HIS A 149 -2.88 16.80 -21.46
CA HIS A 149 -2.45 16.49 -20.09
C HIS A 149 -1.03 15.90 -20.06
N LYS A 150 -0.23 16.36 -19.10
CA LYS A 150 1.15 15.85 -18.88
C LYS A 150 1.18 14.44 -18.32
N TYR A 151 0.14 14.03 -17.61
CA TYR A 151 0.02 12.73 -16.95
C TYR A 151 -1.20 11.98 -17.46
N SER A 152 -1.11 10.65 -17.46
CA SER A 152 -2.27 9.81 -17.75
C SER A 152 -3.33 9.97 -16.66
N ALA A 153 -4.61 10.06 -17.06
CA ALA A 153 -5.73 10.01 -16.12
C ALA A 153 -5.83 8.61 -15.44
N GLU A 154 -5.26 7.59 -16.08
CA GLU A 154 -5.21 6.22 -15.59
C GLU A 154 -3.76 5.90 -15.20
N SER A 155 -3.41 6.13 -13.95
CA SER A 155 -2.09 5.77 -13.43
C SER A 155 -2.21 5.19 -12.03
N VAL A 156 -1.32 4.28 -11.70
CA VAL A 156 -1.21 3.68 -10.36
C VAL A 156 0.25 3.61 -9.97
N GLU A 157 0.55 4.04 -8.76
CA GLU A 157 1.86 3.85 -8.15
C GLU A 157 1.77 2.77 -7.08
N LEU A 158 2.67 1.80 -7.16
CA LEU A 158 2.77 0.66 -6.25
C LEU A 158 4.15 0.62 -5.61
N HIS A 159 4.21 -0.02 -4.44
CA HIS A 159 5.46 -0.27 -3.72
C HIS A 159 5.60 -1.75 -3.39
N SER A 160 6.83 -2.23 -3.22
CA SER A 160 7.13 -3.64 -2.94
C SER A 160 6.59 -4.16 -1.62
N ASN A 161 6.09 -3.28 -0.74
CA ASN A 161 5.43 -3.65 0.51
C ASN A 161 4.05 -4.31 0.31
N TRP A 162 3.48 -4.29 -0.91
CA TRP A 162 2.25 -4.98 -1.24
C TRP A 162 2.50 -6.45 -1.58
N ALA A 163 1.70 -7.36 -1.02
CA ALA A 163 1.94 -8.81 -1.10
C ALA A 163 1.96 -9.37 -2.53
N ASN A 164 1.18 -8.78 -3.45
CA ASN A 164 1.11 -9.22 -4.84
C ASN A 164 1.91 -8.33 -5.80
N PHE A 165 2.83 -7.52 -5.29
CA PHE A 165 3.69 -6.66 -6.12
C PHE A 165 4.44 -7.47 -7.19
N GLY A 166 5.01 -8.61 -6.80
CA GLY A 166 5.71 -9.50 -7.73
C GLY A 166 4.83 -9.97 -8.90
N TYR A 167 3.53 -10.19 -8.69
CA TYR A 167 2.63 -10.58 -9.77
C TYR A 167 2.48 -9.47 -10.82
N VAL A 168 2.46 -8.20 -10.42
CA VAL A 168 2.43 -7.06 -11.35
C VAL A 168 3.71 -7.00 -12.17
N LEU A 169 4.88 -7.22 -11.55
CA LEU A 169 6.14 -7.35 -12.28
C LEU A 169 6.10 -8.53 -13.27
N GLY A 170 5.52 -9.65 -12.86
CA GLY A 170 5.33 -10.82 -13.73
C GLY A 170 4.48 -10.51 -14.98
N GLN A 171 3.41 -9.74 -14.83
CA GLN A 171 2.58 -9.28 -15.95
C GLN A 171 3.38 -8.39 -16.93
N LEU A 172 4.18 -7.46 -16.41
CA LEU A 172 5.04 -6.61 -17.23
C LEU A 172 6.12 -7.41 -17.95
N ALA A 173 6.82 -8.30 -17.23
CA ALA A 173 7.83 -9.19 -17.82
C ALA A 173 7.23 -10.07 -18.92
N PHE A 174 6.04 -10.64 -18.67
CA PHE A 174 5.32 -11.41 -19.67
C PHE A 174 5.06 -10.58 -20.92
N ARG A 175 4.56 -9.34 -20.77
CA ARG A 175 4.30 -8.44 -21.91
C ARG A 175 5.56 -8.11 -22.69
N ILE A 176 6.68 -7.86 -22.00
CA ILE A 176 7.97 -7.51 -22.63
C ILE A 176 8.50 -8.71 -23.44
N VAL A 177 8.46 -9.91 -22.86
CA VAL A 177 9.06 -11.11 -23.48
C VAL A 177 8.17 -11.68 -24.59
N ASN A 178 6.85 -11.67 -24.40
CA ASN A 178 5.90 -12.29 -25.33
C ASN A 178 5.25 -11.29 -26.30
N GLU A 179 5.58 -10.02 -26.21
CA GLU A 179 5.06 -8.91 -27.04
C GLU A 179 3.52 -8.77 -27.01
N ARG A 180 2.84 -9.46 -26.09
CA ARG A 180 1.40 -9.41 -25.87
C ARG A 180 1.10 -9.43 -24.37
N TRP A 181 -0.05 -8.91 -23.98
CA TRP A 181 -0.53 -9.06 -22.61
C TRP A 181 -1.05 -10.49 -22.36
N ALA A 182 -0.86 -10.96 -21.13
CA ALA A 182 -1.39 -12.26 -20.71
C ALA A 182 -2.92 -12.23 -20.71
N GLU A 183 -3.50 -13.35 -21.12
CA GLU A 183 -4.94 -13.53 -21.04
C GLU A 183 -5.35 -13.94 -19.62
N PRO A 184 -6.31 -13.21 -19.00
CA PRO A 184 -6.72 -13.48 -17.64
C PRO A 184 -7.27 -14.90 -17.44
N GLU A 185 -7.91 -15.46 -18.46
CA GLU A 185 -8.53 -16.79 -18.45
C GLU A 185 -7.56 -17.93 -18.84
N SER A 186 -6.38 -17.60 -19.39
CA SER A 186 -5.39 -18.59 -19.81
C SER A 186 -4.54 -19.05 -18.63
N ASP A 187 -4.71 -20.28 -18.20
CA ASP A 187 -3.88 -20.87 -17.15
C ASP A 187 -2.41 -21.02 -17.58
N GLU A 188 -2.15 -21.23 -18.89
CA GLU A 188 -0.78 -21.27 -19.43
C GLU A 188 -0.06 -19.94 -19.24
N ASP A 189 -0.69 -18.82 -19.60
CA ASP A 189 -0.13 -17.48 -19.39
C ASP A 189 0.08 -17.19 -17.90
N GLN A 190 -0.88 -17.60 -17.06
CA GLN A 190 -0.77 -17.40 -15.61
C GLN A 190 0.38 -18.22 -14.99
N ASN A 191 0.62 -19.43 -15.49
CA ASN A 191 1.73 -20.26 -15.07
C ASN A 191 3.09 -19.66 -15.48
N LEU A 192 3.20 -19.11 -16.70
CA LEU A 192 4.41 -18.39 -17.13
C LEU A 192 4.67 -17.15 -16.27
N ILE A 193 3.64 -16.37 -15.96
CA ILE A 193 3.78 -15.23 -15.04
C ILE A 193 4.30 -15.70 -13.68
N GLN A 194 3.75 -16.79 -13.15
CA GLN A 194 4.19 -17.32 -11.85
C GLN A 194 5.63 -17.85 -11.92
N GLU A 195 6.06 -18.41 -13.05
CA GLU A 195 7.45 -18.80 -13.27
C GLU A 195 8.39 -17.61 -13.28
N TYR A 196 8.08 -16.54 -14.01
CA TYR A 196 8.87 -15.29 -13.97
C TYR A 196 8.99 -14.72 -12.56
N VAL A 197 7.90 -14.76 -11.79
CA VAL A 197 7.89 -14.25 -10.41
C VAL A 197 8.74 -15.12 -9.48
N SER A 198 8.56 -16.45 -9.54
CA SER A 198 9.24 -17.39 -8.64
C SER A 198 10.73 -17.52 -8.91
N SER A 199 11.14 -17.38 -10.19
CA SER A 199 12.55 -17.38 -10.60
C SER A 199 13.28 -16.05 -10.34
N GLY A 200 12.56 -14.97 -10.00
CA GLY A 200 13.13 -13.63 -9.86
C GLY A 200 13.30 -12.88 -11.20
N ARG A 201 13.16 -13.55 -12.35
CA ARG A 201 13.33 -12.95 -13.69
C ARG A 201 12.40 -11.77 -13.95
N ALA A 202 11.20 -11.79 -13.37
CA ALA A 202 10.27 -10.67 -13.53
C ALA A 202 10.88 -9.35 -13.07
N ARG A 203 11.60 -9.35 -11.93
CA ARG A 203 12.25 -8.18 -11.39
C ARG A 203 13.40 -7.71 -12.27
N GLU A 204 14.25 -8.64 -12.71
CA GLU A 204 15.39 -8.35 -13.58
C GLU A 204 14.93 -7.72 -14.90
N ILE A 205 13.99 -8.34 -15.60
CA ILE A 205 13.44 -7.82 -16.87
C ILE A 205 12.84 -6.42 -16.68
N CYS A 206 12.04 -6.21 -15.63
CA CYS A 206 11.42 -4.91 -15.38
C CYS A 206 12.43 -3.83 -15.03
N LEU A 207 13.53 -4.18 -14.35
CA LEU A 207 14.58 -3.25 -14.00
C LEU A 207 15.40 -2.84 -15.25
N GLU A 208 15.81 -3.81 -16.06
CA GLU A 208 16.56 -3.58 -17.29
C GLU A 208 15.78 -2.74 -18.30
N GLN A 209 14.47 -2.94 -18.37
CA GLN A 209 13.57 -2.27 -19.32
C GLN A 209 12.81 -1.10 -18.67
N SER A 210 13.26 -0.59 -17.52
CA SER A 210 12.59 0.53 -16.86
C SER A 210 12.46 1.73 -17.79
N GLY A 211 11.25 2.31 -17.84
CA GLY A 211 10.92 3.38 -18.77
C GLY A 211 10.44 2.91 -20.14
N PHE A 212 10.27 1.60 -20.33
CA PHE A 212 9.75 1.04 -21.57
C PHE A 212 8.37 1.61 -21.90
N VAL A 213 8.18 1.99 -23.16
CA VAL A 213 6.90 2.49 -23.69
C VAL A 213 6.32 1.42 -24.59
N PHE A 214 5.17 0.90 -24.23
CA PHE A 214 4.49 -0.11 -25.03
C PHE A 214 3.92 0.51 -26.30
N PRO A 215 4.09 -0.15 -27.47
CA PRO A 215 3.59 0.35 -28.75
C PRO A 215 2.06 0.54 -28.71
N GLU A 216 1.57 1.61 -29.32
CA GLU A 216 0.12 1.87 -29.44
C GLU A 216 -0.61 0.84 -30.32
N ASN A 217 0.12 0.27 -31.28
CA ASN A 217 -0.40 -0.75 -32.20
C ASN A 217 -0.22 -2.15 -31.60
N ASP A 218 -0.80 -2.38 -30.42
CA ASP A 218 -0.95 -3.73 -29.93
C ASP A 218 -2.02 -4.43 -30.79
N ASN A 219 -1.58 -5.31 -31.70
CA ASN A 219 -2.46 -6.16 -32.49
C ASN A 219 -3.13 -7.25 -31.65
N SER A 220 -3.41 -6.95 -30.40
CA SER A 220 -4.22 -7.78 -29.53
C SER A 220 -5.59 -8.00 -30.22
N PRO A 221 -6.07 -9.24 -30.39
CA PRO A 221 -7.36 -9.52 -31.00
C PRO A 221 -8.55 -8.88 -30.25
N TYR A 222 -8.30 -8.28 -29.12
CA TYR A 222 -9.25 -7.55 -28.28
C TYR A 222 -9.18 -6.01 -28.47
N ARG A 223 -8.89 -5.56 -29.68
CA ARG A 223 -9.22 -4.19 -30.06
C ARG A 223 -10.73 -4.08 -29.96
N GLU A 224 -11.23 -3.49 -28.86
CA GLU A 224 -12.65 -3.16 -28.75
C GLU A 224 -13.04 -2.44 -30.03
N SER A 225 -13.92 -3.06 -30.79
CA SER A 225 -14.66 -2.38 -31.86
C SER A 225 -15.35 -1.19 -31.18
N LYS A 226 -14.83 0.00 -31.40
CA LYS A 226 -15.57 1.22 -31.15
C LYS A 226 -16.72 1.22 -32.16
N GLU A 227 -17.85 0.73 -31.77
CA GLU A 227 -19.15 1.07 -32.30
C GLU A 227 -19.89 1.98 -31.32
#